data_206d19139f7f29aae03e8f1fdcc5a0f2
#
_entry.id   206d19139f7f29aae03e8f1fdcc5a0f2
#
_cell.length_a   1.000
_cell.length_b   1.000
_cell.length_c   1.000
_cell.angle_alpha   90.00
_cell.angle_beta   90.00
_cell.angle_gamma   90.00
#
_symmetry.space_group_name_H-M   'P 1'
#
loop_
_entity.id
_entity.type
_entity.pdbx_description
1 polymer ?
#
loop_
_entity_poly.entity_id
_entity_poly.type
_entity_poly.pdbx_seq_one_letter_code
_entity_poly.pdbx_strand_id
1 'polypeptide(L)'
;MKRRAFLQKSAASTLTIATLPALFGNVSVEALANSPELQAASTLAEDSDRIIVLIQLNGGNDGLNTVIPIEDPLYYDARKSIAVKKNESLKINDTIGLHPALAGLKNLYDNGQMSIVHSVTYPNPNRSHFRGTDIWMTATDEDVFKSTGWVGRYLEGIIPNDFPNSMPEHPLAVQIGTSLSLTFQSGKGAAGITFRSPE
;
A
#
# COMPACT_ATOMS: atom_id res chain seq x y z
N MET A 1 15.91 -9.67 16.16
CA MET A 1 14.78 -9.72 17.15
C MET A 1 14.13 -11.10 17.07
N LYS A 2 13.91 -11.80 18.18
CA LYS A 2 13.34 -13.17 18.17
C LYS A 2 11.85 -13.08 17.75
N ARG A 3 11.41 -13.95 16.82
CA ARG A 3 10.02 -14.02 16.29
C ARG A 3 8.92 -13.93 17.39
N ARG A 4 9.19 -14.52 18.55
CA ARG A 4 8.29 -14.52 19.72
C ARG A 4 8.11 -13.12 20.35
N ALA A 5 9.15 -12.30 20.37
CA ALA A 5 9.08 -10.92 20.88
C ALA A 5 8.38 -9.98 19.89
N PHE A 6 8.47 -10.25 18.58
CA PHE A 6 7.69 -9.56 17.55
C PHE A 6 6.21 -9.91 17.69
N LEU A 7 5.86 -11.18 17.83
CA LEU A 7 4.48 -11.61 18.01
C LEU A 7 3.86 -11.12 19.33
N GLN A 8 4.63 -11.05 20.41
CA GLN A 8 4.13 -10.51 21.70
C GLN A 8 3.92 -9.00 21.64
N LYS A 9 4.76 -8.26 20.92
CA LYS A 9 4.58 -6.81 20.70
C LYS A 9 3.47 -6.53 19.67
N SER A 10 3.31 -7.40 18.68
CA SER A 10 2.18 -7.35 17.74
C SER A 10 0.87 -7.75 18.42
N ALA A 11 0.85 -8.68 19.38
CA ALA A 11 -0.36 -9.06 20.11
C ALA A 11 -0.85 -7.94 21.06
N ALA A 12 0.05 -7.11 21.58
CA ALA A 12 -0.35 -5.91 22.33
C ALA A 12 -0.95 -4.82 21.41
N SER A 13 -0.53 -4.76 20.14
CA SER A 13 -1.14 -3.91 19.11
C SER A 13 -2.33 -4.58 18.43
N THR A 14 -2.48 -5.91 18.47
CA THR A 14 -3.63 -6.61 17.87
C THR A 14 -4.91 -6.51 18.71
N LEU A 15 -4.85 -6.13 19.98
CA LEU A 15 -6.09 -5.76 20.71
C LEU A 15 -6.75 -4.51 20.07
N THR A 16 -5.94 -3.62 19.53
CA THR A 16 -6.41 -2.45 18.76
C THR A 16 -6.87 -2.85 17.35
N ILE A 17 -6.21 -3.80 16.70
CA ILE A 17 -6.54 -4.25 15.34
C ILE A 17 -7.79 -5.13 15.30
N ALA A 18 -8.07 -5.93 16.34
CA ALA A 18 -9.29 -6.75 16.42
C ALA A 18 -10.58 -5.93 16.63
N THR A 19 -10.45 -4.72 17.17
CA THR A 19 -11.57 -3.77 17.30
C THR A 19 -11.69 -2.82 16.09
N LEU A 20 -10.68 -2.79 15.21
CA LEU A 20 -10.65 -1.96 14.02
C LEU A 20 -11.83 -2.20 13.05
N PRO A 21 -12.28 -3.43 12.75
CA PRO A 21 -13.45 -3.63 11.89
C PRO A 21 -14.74 -3.02 12.43
N ALA A 22 -14.90 -2.93 13.75
CA ALA A 22 -16.04 -2.26 14.37
C ALA A 22 -15.91 -0.73 14.39
N LEU A 23 -14.68 -0.21 14.34
CA LEU A 23 -14.38 1.21 14.27
C LEU A 23 -14.33 1.71 12.81
N PHE A 24 -13.86 0.90 11.87
CA PHE A 24 -13.74 1.28 10.45
C PHE A 24 -15.09 1.42 9.73
N GLY A 25 -16.18 0.93 10.27
CA GLY A 25 -17.50 1.14 9.69
C GLY A 25 -17.93 2.61 9.60
N ASN A 26 -17.32 3.51 10.41
CA ASN A 26 -17.72 4.93 10.48
C ASN A 26 -16.56 5.91 10.79
N VAL A 27 -15.30 5.49 10.75
CA VAL A 27 -14.16 6.38 11.00
C VAL A 27 -13.52 6.78 9.68
N SER A 28 -13.57 8.08 9.36
CA SER A 28 -12.86 8.61 8.20
C SER A 28 -11.36 8.35 8.31
N VAL A 29 -10.68 8.13 7.17
CA VAL A 29 -9.22 7.99 7.10
C VAL A 29 -8.51 9.19 7.77
N GLU A 30 -9.18 10.34 7.80
CA GLU A 30 -8.71 11.56 8.46
C GLU A 30 -8.69 11.45 9.99
N ALA A 31 -9.68 10.78 10.60
CA ALA A 31 -9.66 10.49 12.04
C ALA A 31 -8.57 9.47 12.40
N LEU A 32 -8.28 8.52 11.50
CA LEU A 32 -7.19 7.59 11.68
C LEU A 32 -5.83 8.28 11.54
N ALA A 33 -5.66 9.18 10.57
CA ALA A 33 -4.42 9.95 10.36
C ALA A 33 -4.08 10.87 11.55
N ASN A 34 -5.08 11.28 12.31
CA ASN A 34 -4.93 12.10 13.51
C ASN A 34 -5.02 11.28 14.81
N SER A 35 -5.05 9.96 14.74
CA SER A 35 -5.14 9.12 15.92
C SER A 35 -3.84 9.16 16.76
N PRO A 36 -3.95 9.15 18.10
CA PRO A 36 -2.78 9.08 18.98
C PRO A 36 -1.90 7.86 18.68
N GLU A 37 -2.49 6.76 18.21
CA GLU A 37 -1.78 5.53 17.86
C GLU A 37 -0.90 5.71 16.62
N LEU A 38 -1.38 6.45 15.61
CA LEU A 38 -0.60 6.75 14.42
C LEU A 38 0.49 7.78 14.72
N GLN A 39 0.22 8.74 15.60
CA GLN A 39 1.23 9.66 16.12
C GLN A 39 2.29 8.93 16.94
N ALA A 40 1.89 7.98 17.81
CA ALA A 40 2.84 7.14 18.53
C ALA A 40 3.63 6.22 17.58
N ALA A 41 3.01 5.72 16.51
CA ALA A 41 3.70 4.95 15.48
C ALA A 41 4.68 5.81 14.67
N SER A 42 4.39 7.10 14.45
CA SER A 42 5.32 8.02 13.78
C SER A 42 6.54 8.33 14.64
N THR A 43 6.37 8.54 15.95
CA THR A 43 7.50 8.74 16.87
C THR A 43 8.39 7.50 17.01
N LEU A 44 7.80 6.31 16.88
CA LEU A 44 8.58 5.05 16.82
C LEU A 44 9.28 4.86 15.45
N ALA A 45 8.86 5.57 14.43
CA ALA A 45 9.48 5.53 13.10
C ALA A 45 10.67 6.49 12.99
N GLU A 46 10.73 7.54 13.79
CA GLU A 46 11.85 8.50 13.81
C GLU A 46 13.19 7.86 14.19
N ASP A 47 13.17 6.76 14.93
CA ASP A 47 14.35 6.01 15.37
C ASP A 47 14.61 4.73 14.52
N SER A 48 14.00 4.65 13.34
CA SER A 48 14.02 3.43 12.52
C SER A 48 14.76 3.66 11.20
N ASP A 49 15.88 2.98 11.01
CA ASP A 49 16.59 2.86 9.71
C ASP A 49 15.77 2.11 8.62
N ARG A 50 14.47 1.97 8.79
CA ARG A 50 13.62 1.22 7.87
C ARG A 50 13.26 2.08 6.66
N ILE A 51 13.44 1.50 5.48
CA ILE A 51 13.08 2.09 4.21
C ILE A 51 11.82 1.39 3.68
N ILE A 52 10.82 2.17 3.28
CA ILE A 52 9.63 1.67 2.58
C ILE A 52 9.78 1.97 1.09
N VAL A 53 9.67 0.92 0.27
CA VAL A 53 9.62 1.05 -1.18
C VAL A 53 8.19 0.78 -1.64
N LEU A 54 7.55 1.78 -2.26
CA LEU A 54 6.23 1.65 -2.86
C LEU A 54 6.37 1.42 -4.37
N ILE A 55 5.85 0.28 -4.83
CA ILE A 55 5.81 -0.05 -6.26
C ILE A 55 4.34 -0.01 -6.69
N GLN A 56 3.96 1.04 -7.41
CA GLN A 56 2.62 1.16 -7.97
C GLN A 56 2.59 0.57 -9.38
N LEU A 57 1.77 -0.45 -9.59
CA LEU A 57 1.49 -1.00 -10.91
C LEU A 57 0.36 -0.18 -11.55
N ASN A 58 0.73 0.91 -12.22
CA ASN A 58 -0.22 1.85 -12.78
C ASN A 58 -0.74 1.39 -14.15
N GLY A 59 -2.05 1.26 -14.27
CA GLY A 59 -2.76 1.24 -15.55
C GLY A 59 -2.73 -0.03 -16.38
N GLY A 60 -2.26 -1.17 -15.90
CA GLY A 60 -2.21 -2.35 -16.77
C GLY A 60 -2.04 -3.68 -16.06
N ASN A 61 -2.01 -3.70 -14.74
CA ASN A 61 -1.91 -4.95 -14.00
C ASN A 61 -3.24 -5.70 -14.02
N ASP A 62 -3.21 -6.96 -14.48
CA ASP A 62 -4.31 -7.90 -14.32
C ASP A 62 -4.17 -8.63 -12.98
N GLY A 63 -4.87 -8.14 -11.97
CA GLY A 63 -4.80 -8.67 -10.60
C GLY A 63 -5.16 -10.15 -10.51
N LEU A 64 -6.15 -10.61 -11.30
CA LEU A 64 -6.56 -12.01 -11.33
C LEU A 64 -5.56 -12.94 -12.02
N ASN A 65 -4.72 -12.41 -12.91
CA ASN A 65 -3.61 -13.16 -13.50
C ASN A 65 -2.30 -12.94 -12.74
N THR A 66 -2.22 -11.97 -11.85
CA THR A 66 -1.08 -11.79 -10.93
C THR A 66 -1.18 -12.76 -9.75
N VAL A 67 -2.35 -12.79 -9.10
CA VAL A 67 -2.68 -13.71 -8.00
C VAL A 67 -3.93 -14.49 -8.41
N ILE A 68 -3.73 -15.73 -8.77
CA ILE A 68 -4.66 -16.56 -9.51
C ILE A 68 -5.50 -17.40 -8.55
N PRO A 69 -6.84 -17.36 -8.58
CA PRO A 69 -7.71 -18.25 -7.83
C PRO A 69 -7.80 -19.61 -8.56
N ILE A 70 -6.79 -20.45 -8.37
CA ILE A 70 -6.55 -21.67 -9.14
C ILE A 70 -7.63 -22.77 -9.00
N GLU A 71 -8.50 -22.66 -8.01
CA GLU A 71 -9.62 -23.59 -7.79
C GLU A 71 -10.99 -23.00 -8.14
N ASP A 72 -11.05 -21.71 -8.51
CA ASP A 72 -12.32 -21.06 -8.80
C ASP A 72 -12.73 -21.29 -10.28
N PRO A 73 -13.80 -22.05 -10.54
CA PRO A 73 -14.25 -22.28 -11.91
C PRO A 73 -14.69 -21.00 -12.62
N LEU A 74 -15.19 -19.99 -11.88
CA LEU A 74 -15.61 -18.71 -12.46
C LEU A 74 -14.44 -17.94 -13.09
N TYR A 75 -13.23 -18.10 -12.52
CA TYR A 75 -12.03 -17.52 -13.13
C TYR A 75 -11.78 -18.07 -14.53
N TYR A 76 -11.87 -19.40 -14.70
CA TYR A 76 -11.65 -20.06 -15.98
C TYR A 76 -12.80 -19.80 -16.98
N ASP A 77 -14.02 -19.81 -16.50
CA ASP A 77 -15.21 -19.56 -17.34
C ASP A 77 -15.23 -18.13 -17.89
N ALA A 78 -14.89 -17.14 -17.06
CA ALA A 78 -14.85 -15.74 -17.46
C ALA A 78 -13.63 -15.40 -18.33
N ARG A 79 -12.56 -16.19 -18.28
CA ARG A 79 -11.25 -15.88 -18.88
C ARG A 79 -10.75 -16.95 -19.85
N LYS A 80 -11.61 -17.57 -20.62
CA LYS A 80 -11.35 -18.73 -21.49
C LYS A 80 -10.06 -18.66 -22.31
N SER A 81 -9.70 -17.47 -22.80
CA SER A 81 -8.53 -17.26 -23.66
C SER A 81 -7.29 -16.70 -22.93
N ILE A 82 -7.43 -16.20 -21.70
CA ILE A 82 -6.36 -15.53 -20.98
C ILE A 82 -6.12 -16.09 -19.58
N ALA A 83 -6.91 -17.09 -19.16
CA ALA A 83 -6.68 -17.76 -17.89
C ALA A 83 -5.34 -18.49 -17.89
N VAL A 84 -4.58 -18.32 -16.82
CA VAL A 84 -3.39 -19.13 -16.55
C VAL A 84 -3.84 -20.45 -15.96
N LYS A 85 -3.39 -21.56 -16.56
CA LYS A 85 -3.79 -22.89 -16.11
C LYS A 85 -3.21 -23.21 -14.73
N LYS A 86 -3.93 -24.00 -13.95
CA LYS A 86 -3.52 -24.40 -12.61
C LYS A 86 -2.11 -25.03 -12.58
N ASN A 87 -1.81 -25.90 -13.53
CA ASN A 87 -0.51 -26.58 -13.64
C ASN A 87 0.62 -25.68 -14.13
N GLU A 88 0.32 -24.50 -14.66
CA GLU A 88 1.29 -23.49 -15.08
C GLU A 88 1.56 -22.47 -13.98
N SER A 89 0.62 -22.31 -13.04
CA SER A 89 0.72 -21.34 -11.96
C SER A 89 1.74 -21.78 -10.90
N LEU A 90 2.33 -20.81 -10.22
CA LEU A 90 3.19 -21.04 -9.06
C LEU A 90 2.33 -21.17 -7.80
N LYS A 91 2.02 -22.39 -7.40
CA LYS A 91 1.15 -22.67 -6.27
C LYS A 91 1.66 -22.04 -4.97
N ILE A 92 0.80 -21.25 -4.31
CA ILE A 92 1.02 -20.66 -2.98
C ILE A 92 0.37 -21.50 -1.89
N ASN A 93 -0.89 -21.85 -2.11
CA ASN A 93 -1.67 -22.74 -1.25
C ASN A 93 -2.65 -23.55 -2.11
N ASP A 94 -3.61 -24.22 -1.48
CA ASP A 94 -4.54 -25.07 -2.22
C ASP A 94 -5.49 -24.32 -3.14
N THR A 95 -5.75 -23.04 -2.90
CA THR A 95 -6.72 -22.23 -3.66
C THR A 95 -6.10 -21.14 -4.52
N ILE A 96 -4.83 -20.79 -4.29
CA ILE A 96 -4.17 -19.62 -4.88
C ILE A 96 -2.82 -19.98 -5.46
N GLY A 97 -2.52 -19.43 -6.63
CA GLY A 97 -1.21 -19.44 -7.26
C GLY A 97 -0.78 -18.04 -7.74
N LEU A 98 0.50 -17.86 -7.98
CA LEU A 98 1.03 -16.69 -8.67
C LEU A 98 1.21 -16.97 -10.16
N HIS A 99 1.24 -15.89 -10.96
CA HIS A 99 1.62 -15.95 -12.36
C HIS A 99 3.00 -16.62 -12.53
N PRO A 100 3.23 -17.45 -13.54
CA PRO A 100 4.52 -18.16 -13.73
C PRO A 100 5.74 -17.24 -13.79
N ALA A 101 5.58 -16.01 -14.29
CA ALA A 101 6.66 -15.03 -14.34
C ALA A 101 7.09 -14.48 -12.95
N LEU A 102 6.37 -14.78 -11.89
CA LEU A 102 6.60 -14.24 -10.54
C LEU A 102 7.38 -15.21 -9.63
N ALA A 103 8.28 -16.01 -10.18
CA ALA A 103 9.08 -16.96 -9.40
C ALA A 103 9.87 -16.30 -8.26
N GLY A 104 10.38 -15.07 -8.46
CA GLY A 104 11.05 -14.32 -7.42
C GLY A 104 10.13 -13.99 -6.24
N LEU A 105 8.89 -13.59 -6.50
CA LEU A 105 7.89 -13.33 -5.45
C LEU A 105 7.47 -14.64 -4.74
N LYS A 106 7.37 -15.74 -5.49
CA LYS A 106 7.11 -17.06 -4.89
C LYS A 106 8.20 -17.43 -3.88
N ASN A 107 9.47 -17.22 -4.23
CA ASN A 107 10.59 -17.48 -3.31
C ASN A 107 10.51 -16.61 -2.03
N LEU A 108 10.16 -15.33 -2.17
CA LEU A 108 9.97 -14.45 -0.99
C LEU A 108 8.81 -14.96 -0.11
N TYR A 109 7.73 -15.42 -0.73
CA TYR A 109 6.60 -15.98 0.01
C TYR A 109 6.98 -17.25 0.78
N ASP A 110 7.67 -18.19 0.12
CA ASP A 110 8.10 -19.44 0.73
C ASP A 110 9.07 -19.22 1.91
N ASN A 111 9.88 -18.18 1.83
CA ASN A 111 10.79 -17.77 2.91
C ASN A 111 10.10 -16.94 4.01
N GLY A 112 8.79 -16.72 3.95
CA GLY A 112 8.04 -15.92 4.92
C GLY A 112 8.39 -14.44 4.90
N GLN A 113 8.89 -13.93 3.78
CA GLN A 113 9.28 -12.54 3.57
C GLN A 113 8.23 -11.73 2.80
N MET A 114 7.14 -12.38 2.39
CA MET A 114 6.06 -11.77 1.63
C MET A 114 4.70 -12.14 2.21
N SER A 115 3.77 -11.20 2.20
CA SER A 115 2.35 -11.42 2.48
C SER A 115 1.52 -10.92 1.30
N ILE A 116 0.41 -11.60 1.04
CA ILE A 116 -0.55 -11.23 0.00
C ILE A 116 -1.85 -10.80 0.69
N VAL A 117 -2.33 -9.61 0.37
CA VAL A 117 -3.60 -9.09 0.87
C VAL A 117 -4.61 -9.10 -0.27
N HIS A 118 -5.68 -9.86 -0.09
CA HIS A 118 -6.76 -10.01 -1.08
C HIS A 118 -7.94 -9.10 -0.78
N SER A 119 -8.82 -8.96 -1.76
CA SER A 119 -10.12 -8.28 -1.62
C SER A 119 -10.00 -6.84 -1.11
N VAL A 120 -8.89 -6.17 -1.44
CA VAL A 120 -8.69 -4.77 -1.13
C VAL A 120 -9.59 -3.94 -2.04
N THR A 121 -10.55 -3.24 -1.43
CA THR A 121 -11.50 -2.39 -2.13
C THR A 121 -11.99 -1.28 -1.20
N TYR A 122 -12.88 -0.43 -1.68
CA TYR A 122 -13.54 0.64 -0.95
C TYR A 122 -15.03 0.65 -1.29
N PRO A 123 -15.90 1.28 -0.48
CA PRO A 123 -17.33 1.39 -0.78
C PRO A 123 -17.58 2.04 -2.14
N ASN A 124 -18.55 1.53 -2.90
CA ASN A 124 -18.96 2.06 -4.21
C ASN A 124 -17.78 2.24 -5.20
N PRO A 125 -17.03 1.18 -5.53
CA PRO A 125 -15.78 1.31 -6.28
C PRO A 125 -16.03 1.92 -7.66
N ASN A 126 -15.34 3.00 -7.95
CA ASN A 126 -15.36 3.67 -9.23
C ASN A 126 -14.53 2.87 -10.25
N ARG A 127 -15.08 2.62 -11.43
CA ARG A 127 -14.41 1.85 -12.49
C ARG A 127 -13.51 2.68 -13.40
N SER A 128 -13.45 4.01 -13.20
CA SER A 128 -12.51 4.87 -13.89
C SER A 128 -11.08 4.62 -13.38
N HIS A 129 -10.17 4.30 -14.28
CA HIS A 129 -8.75 4.16 -13.93
C HIS A 129 -8.16 5.43 -13.33
N PHE A 130 -8.56 6.60 -13.85
CA PHE A 130 -8.11 7.88 -13.32
C PHE A 130 -8.60 8.09 -11.88
N ARG A 131 -9.90 7.90 -11.65
CA ARG A 131 -10.46 8.07 -10.32
C ARG A 131 -9.93 7.02 -9.34
N GLY A 132 -9.81 5.77 -9.76
CA GLY A 132 -9.20 4.71 -8.95
C GLY A 132 -7.76 5.03 -8.54
N THR A 133 -6.99 5.62 -9.45
CA THR A 133 -5.62 6.08 -9.16
C THR A 133 -5.61 7.23 -8.14
N ASP A 134 -6.51 8.22 -8.29
CA ASP A 134 -6.64 9.33 -7.33
C ASP A 134 -7.00 8.82 -5.93
N ILE A 135 -7.98 7.90 -5.84
CA ILE A 135 -8.39 7.29 -4.57
C ILE A 135 -7.23 6.54 -3.94
N TRP A 136 -6.45 5.78 -4.72
CA TRP A 136 -5.27 5.10 -4.22
C TRP A 136 -4.21 6.08 -3.69
N MET A 137 -3.95 7.17 -4.42
CA MET A 137 -2.97 8.20 -4.05
C MET A 137 -3.41 9.01 -2.83
N THR A 138 -4.72 9.26 -2.69
CA THR A 138 -5.25 10.11 -1.63
C THR A 138 -5.77 9.33 -0.43
N ALA A 139 -6.01 8.03 -0.57
CA ALA A 139 -6.71 7.18 0.41
C ALA A 139 -8.02 7.85 0.89
N THR A 140 -8.87 8.22 -0.06
CA THR A 140 -10.18 8.84 0.19
C THR A 140 -11.31 7.93 -0.30
N ASP A 141 -12.52 8.20 0.15
CA ASP A 141 -13.72 7.61 -0.41
C ASP A 141 -13.98 8.11 -1.85
N GLU A 142 -14.88 7.44 -2.56
CA GLU A 142 -15.14 7.67 -3.98
C GLU A 142 -15.63 9.09 -4.30
N ASP A 143 -16.39 9.68 -3.42
CA ASP A 143 -16.99 11.03 -3.55
C ASP A 143 -16.11 12.16 -2.97
N VAL A 144 -14.99 11.81 -2.30
CA VAL A 144 -14.09 12.77 -1.65
C VAL A 144 -12.87 13.06 -2.53
N PHE A 145 -12.64 14.33 -2.85
CA PHE A 145 -11.48 14.79 -3.60
C PHE A 145 -10.52 15.55 -2.69
N LYS A 146 -9.23 15.16 -2.69
CA LYS A 146 -8.18 15.82 -1.92
C LYS A 146 -7.00 16.16 -2.83
N SER A 147 -6.36 17.28 -2.53
CA SER A 147 -5.09 17.69 -3.15
C SER A 147 -3.86 17.15 -2.42
N THR A 148 -4.05 16.36 -1.35
CA THR A 148 -2.98 15.75 -0.55
C THR A 148 -3.03 14.23 -0.63
N GLY A 149 -1.87 13.60 -0.73
CA GLY A 149 -1.72 12.15 -0.74
C GLY A 149 -1.57 11.57 0.67
N TRP A 150 -1.81 10.27 0.80
CA TRP A 150 -1.75 9.60 2.11
C TRP A 150 -0.34 9.57 2.69
N VAL A 151 0.69 9.36 1.86
CA VAL A 151 2.10 9.42 2.31
C VAL A 151 2.48 10.86 2.65
N GLY A 152 2.07 11.84 1.82
CA GLY A 152 2.33 13.24 2.08
C GLY A 152 1.77 13.69 3.43
N ARG A 153 0.52 13.30 3.76
CA ARG A 153 -0.08 13.58 5.07
C ARG A 153 0.66 12.89 6.23
N TYR A 154 1.12 11.66 6.03
CA TYR A 154 1.93 10.97 7.02
C TYR A 154 3.25 11.70 7.27
N LEU A 155 3.96 12.08 6.21
CA LEU A 155 5.22 12.80 6.29
C LEU A 155 5.07 14.24 6.83
N GLU A 156 3.88 14.83 6.72
CA GLU A 156 3.60 16.17 7.23
C GLU A 156 3.88 16.33 8.72
N GLY A 157 3.72 15.26 9.51
CA GLY A 157 4.09 15.22 10.92
C GLY A 157 5.60 15.32 11.18
N ILE A 158 6.43 14.95 10.19
CA ILE A 158 7.89 14.95 10.26
C ILE A 158 8.47 16.23 9.62
N ILE A 159 7.73 16.85 8.69
CA ILE A 159 8.14 18.11 8.03
C ILE A 159 8.18 19.25 9.06
N PRO A 160 9.27 20.03 9.14
CA PRO A 160 9.37 21.19 10.00
C PRO A 160 8.18 22.15 9.85
N ASN A 161 7.75 22.79 10.94
CA ASN A 161 6.58 23.69 10.92
C ASN A 161 6.79 24.94 10.05
N ASP A 162 8.01 25.35 9.85
CA ASP A 162 8.42 26.49 9.01
C ASP A 162 8.81 26.09 7.59
N PHE A 163 8.55 24.83 7.18
CA PHE A 163 8.73 24.40 5.80
C PHE A 163 7.95 25.32 4.82
N PRO A 164 8.53 25.72 3.68
CA PRO A 164 9.81 25.25 3.10
C PRO A 164 11.05 26.05 3.54
N ASN A 165 10.96 26.96 4.52
CA ASN A 165 12.09 27.76 4.97
C ASN A 165 13.16 26.92 5.70
N SER A 166 12.72 25.90 6.43
CA SER A 166 13.58 24.86 6.99
C SER A 166 13.38 23.58 6.20
N MET A 167 14.43 23.07 5.57
CA MET A 167 14.42 21.80 4.83
C MET A 167 15.03 20.71 5.68
N PRO A 168 14.50 19.47 5.66
CA PRO A 168 15.20 18.33 6.19
C PRO A 168 16.56 18.16 5.53
N GLU A 169 17.56 17.68 6.28
CA GLU A 169 18.90 17.41 5.76
C GLU A 169 18.87 16.42 4.58
N HIS A 170 17.97 15.47 4.65
CA HIS A 170 17.73 14.47 3.59
C HIS A 170 16.27 14.50 3.13
N PRO A 171 16.00 14.16 1.86
CA PRO A 171 14.63 14.07 1.38
C PRO A 171 13.87 12.94 2.10
N LEU A 172 12.70 13.27 2.65
CA LEU A 172 11.85 12.29 3.35
C LEU A 172 11.27 11.22 2.42
N ALA A 173 11.09 11.56 1.16
CA ALA A 173 10.63 10.64 0.12
C ALA A 173 11.30 10.96 -1.21
N VAL A 174 11.54 9.89 -1.95
CA VAL A 174 12.16 9.94 -3.29
C VAL A 174 11.31 9.15 -4.26
N GLN A 175 10.97 9.74 -5.39
CA GLN A 175 10.23 9.08 -6.46
C GLN A 175 11.06 9.05 -7.73
N ILE A 176 11.08 7.91 -8.40
CA ILE A 176 11.58 7.79 -9.77
C ILE A 176 10.43 8.06 -10.72
N GLY A 177 10.54 9.08 -11.57
CA GLY A 177 9.48 9.48 -12.48
C GLY A 177 9.69 10.88 -13.06
N THR A 178 8.71 11.36 -13.83
CA THR A 178 8.77 12.68 -14.49
C THR A 178 8.20 13.80 -13.64
N SER A 179 7.30 13.48 -12.71
CA SER A 179 6.65 14.43 -11.82
C SER A 179 6.34 13.76 -10.48
N LEU A 180 6.37 14.52 -9.40
CA LEU A 180 6.04 14.01 -8.09
C LEU A 180 4.55 13.63 -8.03
N SER A 181 4.27 12.40 -7.62
CA SER A 181 2.92 11.86 -7.46
C SER A 181 2.14 12.62 -6.40
N LEU A 182 0.83 12.71 -6.58
CA LEU A 182 -0.11 13.19 -5.58
C LEU A 182 0.06 12.44 -4.23
N THR A 183 0.50 11.19 -4.26
CA THR A 183 0.80 10.39 -3.05
C THR A 183 1.69 11.13 -2.05
N PHE A 184 2.64 11.96 -2.53
CA PHE A 184 3.62 12.68 -1.73
C PHE A 184 3.28 14.16 -1.53
N GLN A 185 2.10 14.63 -1.93
CA GLN A 185 1.65 16.00 -1.66
C GLN A 185 1.09 16.09 -0.23
N SER A 186 1.58 17.07 0.54
CA SER A 186 1.10 17.37 1.89
C SER A 186 0.37 18.71 1.92
N GLY A 187 -0.26 19.02 3.05
CA GLY A 187 -0.84 20.35 3.29
C GLY A 187 0.21 21.47 3.35
N LYS A 188 1.47 21.12 3.65
CA LYS A 188 2.62 22.05 3.69
C LYS A 188 3.37 22.14 2.35
N GLY A 189 2.98 21.34 1.34
CA GLY A 189 3.63 21.27 0.03
C GLY A 189 4.14 19.88 -0.33
N ALA A 190 5.09 19.80 -1.26
CA ALA A 190 5.69 18.56 -1.70
C ALA A 190 6.54 17.93 -0.58
N ALA A 191 6.16 16.74 -0.12
CA ALA A 191 6.85 16.01 0.94
C ALA A 191 8.01 15.12 0.43
N GLY A 192 8.38 15.23 -0.85
CA GLY A 192 9.45 14.45 -1.46
C GLY A 192 9.99 15.10 -2.72
N ILE A 193 10.97 14.45 -3.30
CA ILE A 193 11.57 14.85 -4.58
C ILE A 193 11.35 13.79 -5.65
N THR A 194 11.37 14.21 -6.91
CA THR A 194 11.34 13.29 -8.04
C THR A 194 12.53 13.51 -8.94
N PHE A 195 13.06 12.43 -9.52
CA PHE A 195 14.06 12.50 -10.55
C PHE A 195 13.82 11.42 -11.61
N ARG A 196 14.23 11.70 -12.82
CA ARG A 196 14.19 10.71 -13.89
C ARG A 196 15.31 9.71 -13.70
N SER A 197 15.03 8.45 -14.07
CA SER A 197 16.12 7.50 -14.22
C SER A 197 17.17 8.07 -15.19
N PRO A 198 18.44 8.07 -14.83
CA PRO A 198 19.46 8.34 -15.83
C PRO A 198 19.36 7.27 -16.93
N GLU A 199 19.32 7.70 -18.17
CA GLU A 199 19.37 6.83 -19.34
C GLU A 199 20.74 6.17 -19.43
#